data_2416514d2272699ea526861d50322fd5
#
_entry.id   2416514d2272699ea526861d50322fd5
#
_cell.length_a   1.000
_cell.length_b   1.000
_cell.length_c   1.000
_cell.angle_alpha   90.00
_cell.angle_beta   90.00
_cell.angle_gamma   90.00
#
_symmetry.space_group_name_H-M   'P 1'
#
loop_
_entity.id
_entity.type
_entity.pdbx_description
1 polymer ?
#
loop_
_entity_poly.entity_id
_entity_poly.type
_entity_poly.pdbx_seq_one_letter_code
_entity_poly.pdbx_strand_id
1 'polypeptide(L)'
;MGSFFNVLIYRLPREESIVRPGSRCPSCGRSIPPWENVPPRSYLFLRGRCGGRGGRISLRYPGVEALTGAGYAILAYLDGFGFPLLRDLVLFSFLVPITFIDIDHRIIPDELSLAGLAAGLLLSFLPRGDWKGSLLGGILGGGILYATAAAYEKVTGREGMGGGDVKLIAMIGAFLGWKGALLTIFGGSILGVAGGVVAMRKGTEGLKTAIPFGPYLCAAALIARFLGGAFWSALG
;
A
#
# COMPACT_ATOMS: atom_id res chain seq x y z
N MET A 1 2.14 -12.00 9.48
CA MET A 1 2.45 -10.85 8.59
C MET A 1 1.78 -9.55 9.08
N GLY A 2 0.48 -9.49 9.35
CA GLY A 2 -0.19 -8.24 9.76
C GLY A 2 0.43 -7.52 10.95
N SER A 3 0.88 -8.24 11.98
CA SER A 3 1.60 -7.64 13.11
C SER A 3 2.93 -6.98 12.70
N PHE A 4 3.65 -7.57 11.74
CA PHE A 4 4.86 -6.97 11.18
C PHE A 4 4.54 -5.68 10.38
N PHE A 5 3.42 -5.65 9.67
CA PHE A 5 3.01 -4.43 8.96
C PHE A 5 2.74 -3.27 9.92
N ASN A 6 2.18 -3.54 11.10
CA ASN A 6 2.06 -2.51 12.13
C ASN A 6 3.42 -1.95 12.59
N VAL A 7 4.47 -2.79 12.62
CA VAL A 7 5.84 -2.34 12.91
C VAL A 7 6.36 -1.45 11.78
N LEU A 8 6.17 -1.84 10.51
CA LEU A 8 6.56 -1.03 9.35
C LEU A 8 5.86 0.33 9.38
N ILE A 9 4.54 0.34 9.56
CA ILE A 9 3.71 1.55 9.60
C ILE A 9 4.17 2.52 10.70
N TYR A 10 4.59 1.99 11.84
CA TYR A 10 5.02 2.84 12.95
C TYR A 10 6.46 3.33 12.82
N ARG A 11 7.40 2.46 12.38
CA ARG A 11 8.83 2.70 12.44
C ARG A 11 9.42 3.36 11.19
N LEU A 12 8.99 2.95 9.98
CA LEU A 12 9.57 3.49 8.76
C LEU A 12 9.45 5.02 8.65
N PRO A 13 8.29 5.65 8.94
CA PRO A 13 8.20 7.11 8.88
C PRO A 13 9.04 7.85 9.93
N ARG A 14 9.55 7.12 10.94
CA ARG A 14 10.40 7.65 12.02
C ARG A 14 11.87 7.32 11.83
N GLU A 15 12.22 6.68 10.70
CA GLU A 15 13.58 6.21 10.42
C GLU A 15 14.12 5.26 11.51
N GLU A 16 13.23 4.58 12.22
CA GLU A 16 13.57 3.62 13.25
C GLU A 16 13.87 2.23 12.67
N SER A 17 14.82 1.51 13.25
CA SER A 17 15.14 0.15 12.84
C SER A 17 13.94 -0.78 12.97
N ILE A 18 13.58 -1.48 11.89
CA ILE A 18 12.50 -2.47 11.86
C ILE A 18 12.87 -3.81 12.52
N VAL A 19 14.17 -4.02 12.79
CA VAL A 19 14.70 -5.28 13.33
C VAL A 19 14.90 -5.19 14.84
N ARG A 20 15.45 -4.10 15.36
CA ARG A 20 15.76 -3.91 16.79
C ARG A 20 15.36 -2.50 17.26
N PRO A 21 14.87 -2.37 18.50
CA PRO A 21 14.48 -3.41 19.48
C PRO A 21 13.22 -4.15 19.09
N GLY A 22 12.91 -5.28 19.76
CA GLY A 22 11.66 -6.02 19.57
C GLY A 22 10.40 -5.18 19.85
N SER A 23 9.21 -5.75 19.64
CA SER A 23 7.93 -5.06 19.82
C SER A 23 7.77 -4.53 21.25
N ARG A 24 7.47 -3.21 21.38
CA ARG A 24 7.25 -2.53 22.67
C ARG A 24 5.90 -1.83 22.63
N CYS A 25 5.25 -1.76 23.79
CA CYS A 25 4.02 -1.00 23.96
C CYS A 25 4.33 0.50 23.83
N PRO A 26 3.70 1.26 22.91
CA PRO A 26 3.97 2.69 22.76
C PRO A 26 3.58 3.52 23.99
N SER A 27 2.63 3.03 24.80
CA SER A 27 2.15 3.75 25.98
C SER A 27 2.97 3.55 27.23
N CYS A 28 3.65 2.39 27.41
CA CYS A 28 4.38 2.08 28.63
C CYS A 28 5.81 1.58 28.42
N GLY A 29 6.27 1.45 27.17
CA GLY A 29 7.63 0.98 26.84
C GLY A 29 7.91 -0.50 27.14
N ARG A 30 6.95 -1.25 27.73
CA ARG A 30 7.13 -2.67 28.03
C ARG A 30 7.35 -3.46 26.75
N SER A 31 8.30 -4.39 26.78
CA SER A 31 8.51 -5.39 25.73
C SER A 31 7.27 -6.30 25.64
N ILE A 32 6.74 -6.50 24.44
CA ILE A 32 5.57 -7.34 24.16
C ILE A 32 6.10 -8.76 23.91
N PRO A 33 5.77 -9.74 24.77
CA PRO A 33 6.22 -11.11 24.56
C PRO A 33 5.52 -11.74 23.35
N PRO A 34 6.11 -12.76 22.69
CA PRO A 34 5.59 -13.34 21.46
C PRO A 34 4.14 -13.83 21.54
N TRP A 35 3.71 -14.35 22.68
CA TRP A 35 2.34 -14.84 22.90
C TRP A 35 1.30 -13.72 23.04
N GLU A 36 1.71 -12.50 23.44
CA GLU A 36 0.86 -11.32 23.44
C GLU A 36 0.82 -10.65 22.05
N ASN A 37 1.64 -11.10 21.10
CA ASN A 37 1.74 -10.57 19.74
C ASN A 37 1.05 -11.49 18.72
N VAL A 38 0.12 -12.35 19.14
CA VAL A 38 -0.64 -13.26 18.27
C VAL A 38 -1.96 -12.59 17.87
N PRO A 39 -2.10 -12.10 16.61
CA PRO A 39 -3.32 -11.46 16.11
C PRO A 39 -4.44 -12.48 15.88
N PRO A 40 -5.68 -12.11 16.01
CA PRO A 40 -6.34 -11.06 16.79
C PRO A 40 -6.62 -11.48 18.25
N ARG A 41 -6.16 -12.69 18.60
CA ARG A 41 -6.45 -13.33 19.91
C ARG A 41 -6.00 -12.47 21.09
N SER A 42 -4.79 -11.93 21.03
CA SER A 42 -4.25 -11.13 22.13
C SER A 42 -5.07 -9.88 22.38
N TYR A 43 -5.59 -9.22 21.32
CA TYR A 43 -6.45 -8.04 21.47
C TYR A 43 -7.78 -8.39 22.16
N LEU A 44 -8.39 -9.52 21.80
CA LEU A 44 -9.64 -10.00 22.40
C LEU A 44 -9.43 -10.41 23.87
N PHE A 45 -8.38 -11.20 24.17
CA PHE A 45 -8.07 -11.66 25.53
C PHE A 45 -7.73 -10.48 26.45
N LEU A 46 -6.98 -9.51 25.98
CA LEU A 46 -6.59 -8.31 26.75
C LEU A 46 -7.65 -7.21 26.71
N ARG A 47 -8.82 -7.46 26.09
CA ARG A 47 -9.92 -6.49 25.95
C ARG A 47 -9.46 -5.12 25.44
N GLY A 48 -8.52 -5.14 24.48
CA GLY A 48 -7.97 -3.92 23.91
C GLY A 48 -7.05 -3.13 24.84
N ARG A 49 -6.50 -3.74 25.87
CA ARG A 49 -5.61 -3.09 26.84
C ARG A 49 -4.23 -3.74 26.86
N CYS A 50 -3.21 -2.93 27.14
CA CYS A 50 -1.86 -3.45 27.35
C CYS A 50 -1.78 -4.26 28.64
N GLY A 51 -1.22 -5.48 28.59
CA GLY A 51 -1.04 -6.36 29.74
C GLY A 51 -0.11 -5.82 30.84
N GLY A 52 0.56 -4.66 30.64
CA GLY A 52 1.41 -4.02 31.63
C GLY A 52 0.65 -2.97 32.47
N ARG A 53 0.40 -1.80 31.88
CA ARG A 53 -0.23 -0.66 32.59
C ARG A 53 -1.70 -0.40 32.19
N GLY A 54 -2.35 -1.32 31.49
CA GLY A 54 -3.76 -1.17 31.11
C GLY A 54 -4.06 -0.10 30.07
N GLY A 55 -3.05 0.51 29.43
CA GLY A 55 -3.22 1.50 28.38
C GLY A 55 -4.03 0.93 27.20
N ARG A 56 -4.93 1.72 26.62
CA ARG A 56 -5.76 1.30 25.48
C ARG A 56 -4.88 1.08 24.24
N ILE A 57 -5.07 -0.06 23.57
CA ILE A 57 -4.44 -0.37 22.29
C ILE A 57 -5.40 0.13 21.19
N SER A 58 -4.89 0.91 20.24
CA SER A 58 -5.68 1.42 19.12
C SER A 58 -6.30 0.26 18.31
N LEU A 59 -7.58 0.39 17.95
CA LEU A 59 -8.31 -0.53 17.06
C LEU A 59 -7.64 -0.70 15.68
N ARG A 60 -6.77 0.22 15.31
CA ARG A 60 -6.01 0.17 14.07
C ARG A 60 -5.11 -1.07 13.99
N TYR A 61 -4.46 -1.47 15.11
CA TYR A 61 -3.59 -2.63 15.13
C TYR A 61 -4.32 -3.91 14.71
N PRO A 62 -5.41 -4.32 15.39
CA PRO A 62 -6.17 -5.49 14.95
C PRO A 62 -6.86 -5.27 13.60
N GLY A 63 -7.17 -4.03 13.21
CA GLY A 63 -7.73 -3.70 11.91
C GLY A 63 -6.76 -4.01 10.76
N VAL A 64 -5.50 -3.58 10.85
CA VAL A 64 -4.45 -3.92 9.85
C VAL A 64 -4.23 -5.44 9.79
N GLU A 65 -4.23 -6.11 10.95
CA GLU A 65 -4.05 -7.56 11.02
C GLU A 65 -5.21 -8.32 10.38
N ALA A 66 -6.45 -7.92 10.66
CA ALA A 66 -7.66 -8.49 10.06
C ALA A 66 -7.72 -8.24 8.56
N LEU A 67 -7.41 -7.00 8.12
CA LEU A 67 -7.33 -6.65 6.70
C LEU A 67 -6.30 -7.51 5.96
N THR A 68 -5.11 -7.67 6.57
CA THR A 68 -4.05 -8.50 5.98
C THR A 68 -4.47 -9.95 5.88
N GLY A 69 -5.04 -10.51 6.96
CA GLY A 69 -5.50 -11.90 6.99
C GLY A 69 -6.64 -12.17 5.99
N ALA A 70 -7.63 -11.28 5.96
CA ALA A 70 -8.74 -11.37 5.03
C ALA A 70 -8.28 -11.23 3.57
N GLY A 71 -7.41 -10.26 3.28
CA GLY A 71 -6.85 -10.06 1.94
C GLY A 71 -6.07 -11.29 1.47
N TYR A 72 -5.23 -11.86 2.30
CA TYR A 72 -4.50 -13.09 1.95
C TYR A 72 -5.44 -14.29 1.72
N ALA A 73 -6.49 -14.44 2.53
CA ALA A 73 -7.47 -15.49 2.35
C ALA A 73 -8.26 -15.34 1.05
N ILE A 74 -8.66 -14.11 0.71
CA ILE A 74 -9.37 -13.79 -0.55
C ILE A 74 -8.45 -14.08 -1.74
N LEU A 75 -7.20 -13.63 -1.71
CA LEU A 75 -6.23 -13.89 -2.78
C LEU A 75 -6.01 -15.39 -2.97
N ALA A 76 -5.81 -16.13 -1.88
CA ALA A 76 -5.63 -17.58 -1.94
C ALA A 76 -6.87 -18.32 -2.50
N TYR A 77 -8.06 -17.82 -2.17
CA TYR A 77 -9.32 -18.38 -2.70
C TYR A 77 -9.49 -18.12 -4.20
N LEU A 78 -9.14 -16.92 -4.66
CA LEU A 78 -9.34 -16.51 -6.06
C LEU A 78 -8.25 -17.04 -7.00
N ASP A 79 -6.98 -17.02 -6.58
CA ASP A 79 -5.86 -17.41 -7.43
C ASP A 79 -5.49 -18.90 -7.33
N GLY A 80 -5.96 -19.59 -6.28
CA GLY A 80 -5.48 -20.92 -5.95
C GLY A 80 -3.99 -20.94 -5.58
N PHE A 81 -3.44 -22.13 -5.31
CA PHE A 81 -2.02 -22.26 -4.97
C PHE A 81 -1.15 -22.22 -6.24
N GLY A 82 -0.19 -21.29 -6.30
CA GLY A 82 0.70 -21.16 -7.44
C GLY A 82 1.50 -19.86 -7.47
N PHE A 83 2.27 -19.65 -8.52
CA PHE A 83 3.07 -18.44 -8.71
C PHE A 83 2.22 -17.14 -8.80
N PRO A 84 1.01 -17.13 -9.40
CA PRO A 84 0.16 -15.94 -9.37
C PRO A 84 -0.18 -15.51 -7.95
N LEU A 85 -0.56 -16.45 -7.07
CA LEU A 85 -0.83 -16.17 -5.68
C LEU A 85 0.39 -15.55 -4.97
N LEU A 86 1.59 -16.13 -5.18
CA LEU A 86 2.82 -15.58 -4.58
C LEU A 86 3.03 -14.12 -4.99
N ARG A 87 2.87 -13.81 -6.27
CA ARG A 87 3.02 -12.46 -6.80
C ARG A 87 2.01 -11.48 -6.16
N ASP A 88 0.77 -11.89 -6.04
CA ASP A 88 -0.31 -11.05 -5.51
C ASP A 88 -0.20 -10.89 -3.99
N LEU A 89 0.23 -11.92 -3.25
CA LEU A 89 0.54 -11.81 -1.83
C LEU A 89 1.68 -10.83 -1.58
N VAL A 90 2.73 -10.85 -2.40
CA VAL A 90 3.85 -9.91 -2.29
C VAL A 90 3.40 -8.49 -2.61
N LEU A 91 2.67 -8.27 -3.71
CA LEU A 91 2.10 -6.96 -4.03
C LEU A 91 1.25 -6.43 -2.87
N PHE A 92 0.29 -7.22 -2.39
CA PHE A 92 -0.59 -6.84 -1.29
C PHE A 92 0.18 -6.50 -0.01
N SER A 93 1.28 -7.22 0.25
CA SER A 93 2.17 -6.96 1.40
C SER A 93 2.85 -5.60 1.36
N PHE A 94 3.10 -5.04 0.17
CA PHE A 94 3.61 -3.68 0.00
C PHE A 94 2.49 -2.65 0.05
N LEU A 95 1.35 -2.93 -0.60
CA LEU A 95 0.24 -1.97 -0.68
C LEU A 95 -0.35 -1.64 0.70
N VAL A 96 -0.48 -2.63 1.61
CA VAL A 96 -1.07 -2.40 2.93
C VAL A 96 -0.26 -1.40 3.76
N PRO A 97 1.04 -1.61 4.06
CA PRO A 97 1.79 -0.64 4.86
C PRO A 97 1.92 0.73 4.16
N ILE A 98 2.12 0.78 2.85
CA ILE A 98 2.15 2.05 2.10
C ILE A 98 0.85 2.83 2.29
N THR A 99 -0.31 2.17 2.16
CA THR A 99 -1.62 2.81 2.36
C THR A 99 -1.74 3.47 3.73
N PHE A 100 -1.38 2.75 4.80
CA PHE A 100 -1.53 3.29 6.15
C PHE A 100 -0.47 4.34 6.49
N ILE A 101 0.75 4.24 5.95
CA ILE A 101 1.79 5.25 6.11
C ILE A 101 1.36 6.55 5.41
N ASP A 102 0.85 6.46 4.19
CA ASP A 102 0.46 7.64 3.43
C ASP A 102 -0.77 8.34 4.04
N ILE A 103 -1.73 7.58 4.58
CA ILE A 103 -2.86 8.15 5.34
C ILE A 103 -2.39 8.98 6.54
N ASP A 104 -1.36 8.51 7.27
CA ASP A 104 -0.91 9.16 8.51
C ASP A 104 0.09 10.27 8.27
N HIS A 105 1.04 10.03 7.39
CA HIS A 105 2.25 10.84 7.24
C HIS A 105 2.34 11.54 5.89
N ARG A 106 1.48 11.16 4.91
CA ARG A 106 1.49 11.68 3.54
C ARG A 106 2.84 11.49 2.85
N ILE A 107 3.47 10.36 3.13
CA ILE A 107 4.74 9.94 2.52
C ILE A 107 4.65 8.49 2.09
N ILE A 108 5.36 8.17 1.02
CA ILE A 108 5.56 6.81 0.54
C ILE A 108 7.04 6.47 0.73
N PRO A 109 7.40 5.61 1.71
CA PRO A 109 8.78 5.26 1.97
C PRO A 109 9.46 4.61 0.77
N ASP A 110 10.67 5.06 0.45
CA ASP A 110 11.46 4.53 -0.65
C ASP A 110 11.82 3.06 -0.43
N GLU A 111 12.04 2.66 0.81
CA GLU A 111 12.33 1.28 1.18
C GLU A 111 11.21 0.33 0.76
N LEU A 112 9.96 0.76 0.84
CA LEU A 112 8.82 -0.06 0.41
C LEU A 112 8.61 0.01 -1.09
N SER A 113 8.61 1.20 -1.68
CA SER A 113 8.31 1.38 -3.11
C SER A 113 9.41 0.80 -4.00
N LEU A 114 10.69 1.01 -3.67
CA LEU A 114 11.81 0.48 -4.45
C LEU A 114 12.03 -1.02 -4.20
N ALA A 115 11.92 -1.49 -2.93
CA ALA A 115 11.98 -2.92 -2.67
C ALA A 115 10.83 -3.67 -3.35
N GLY A 116 9.62 -3.09 -3.35
CA GLY A 116 8.48 -3.66 -4.06
C GLY A 116 8.68 -3.65 -5.58
N LEU A 117 9.23 -2.58 -6.16
CA LEU A 117 9.59 -2.53 -7.58
C LEU A 117 10.56 -3.67 -7.95
N ALA A 118 11.63 -3.83 -7.16
CA ALA A 118 12.59 -4.90 -7.36
C ALA A 118 11.94 -6.28 -7.23
N ALA A 119 11.09 -6.48 -6.22
CA ALA A 119 10.34 -7.73 -6.04
C ALA A 119 9.42 -8.03 -7.23
N GLY A 120 8.68 -7.05 -7.74
CA GLY A 120 7.81 -7.19 -8.91
C GLY A 120 8.58 -7.62 -10.16
N LEU A 121 9.72 -6.97 -10.42
CA LEU A 121 10.61 -7.32 -11.53
C LEU A 121 11.19 -8.73 -11.35
N LEU A 122 11.68 -9.09 -10.16
CA LEU A 122 12.24 -10.43 -9.91
C LEU A 122 11.18 -11.52 -10.07
N LEU A 123 9.98 -11.31 -9.53
CA LEU A 123 8.89 -12.28 -9.63
C LEU A 123 8.38 -12.44 -11.07
N SER A 124 8.59 -11.47 -11.94
CA SER A 124 8.22 -11.56 -13.36
C SER A 124 9.04 -12.56 -14.18
N PHE A 125 10.19 -12.99 -13.65
CA PHE A 125 11.00 -14.07 -14.26
C PHE A 125 10.54 -15.48 -13.85
N LEU A 126 9.61 -15.60 -12.91
CA LEU A 126 9.05 -16.89 -12.51
C LEU A 126 8.16 -17.48 -13.62
N PRO A 127 7.87 -18.80 -13.59
CA PRO A 127 6.99 -19.45 -14.54
C PRO A 127 5.64 -18.71 -14.67
N ARG A 128 5.19 -18.51 -15.91
CA ARG A 128 4.00 -17.70 -16.26
C ARG A 128 4.13 -16.19 -15.97
N GLY A 129 5.32 -15.70 -15.63
CA GLY A 129 5.59 -14.28 -15.53
C GLY A 129 5.84 -13.65 -16.92
N ASP A 130 5.56 -12.35 -17.01
CA ASP A 130 5.85 -11.53 -18.20
C ASP A 130 6.85 -10.44 -17.82
N TRP A 131 8.14 -10.73 -17.92
CA TRP A 131 9.19 -9.78 -17.57
C TRP A 131 9.19 -8.54 -18.47
N LYS A 132 8.79 -8.68 -19.75
CA LYS A 132 8.70 -7.55 -20.69
C LYS A 132 7.55 -6.62 -20.29
N GLY A 133 6.37 -7.20 -20.02
CA GLY A 133 5.22 -6.44 -19.54
C GLY A 133 5.46 -5.81 -18.17
N SER A 134 6.19 -6.48 -17.29
CA SER A 134 6.61 -5.96 -15.99
C SER A 134 7.54 -4.75 -16.12
N LEU A 135 8.58 -4.86 -16.95
CA LEU A 135 9.52 -3.77 -17.18
C LEU A 135 8.83 -2.57 -17.86
N LEU A 136 8.04 -2.83 -18.92
CA LEU A 136 7.25 -1.80 -19.58
C LEU A 136 6.24 -1.16 -18.63
N GLY A 137 5.61 -1.95 -17.78
CA GLY A 137 4.65 -1.45 -16.78
C GLY A 137 5.30 -0.50 -15.78
N GLY A 138 6.48 -0.86 -15.26
CA GLY A 138 7.24 0.01 -14.37
C GLY A 138 7.68 1.32 -15.04
N ILE A 139 8.26 1.22 -16.24
CA ILE A 139 8.73 2.40 -17.00
C ILE A 139 7.56 3.30 -17.42
N LEU A 140 6.51 2.75 -18.01
CA LEU A 140 5.37 3.53 -18.49
C LEU A 140 4.57 4.11 -17.31
N GLY A 141 4.29 3.31 -16.27
CA GLY A 141 3.56 3.79 -15.10
C GLY A 141 4.30 4.93 -14.42
N GLY A 142 5.55 4.71 -14.03
CA GLY A 142 6.38 5.74 -13.41
C GLY A 142 6.64 6.93 -14.35
N GLY A 143 6.92 6.65 -15.64
CA GLY A 143 7.20 7.67 -16.64
C GLY A 143 6.02 8.61 -16.90
N ILE A 144 4.79 8.10 -17.01
CA ILE A 144 3.58 8.92 -17.21
C ILE A 144 3.35 9.84 -16.01
N LEU A 145 3.42 9.32 -14.78
CA LEU A 145 3.25 10.16 -13.60
C LEU A 145 4.37 11.18 -13.45
N TYR A 146 5.62 10.77 -13.68
CA TYR A 146 6.75 11.69 -13.68
C TYR A 146 6.63 12.79 -14.71
N ALA A 147 6.27 12.47 -15.97
CA ALA A 147 6.06 13.43 -17.01
C ALA A 147 4.92 14.41 -16.69
N THR A 148 3.84 13.90 -16.09
CA THR A 148 2.70 14.73 -15.65
C THR A 148 3.12 15.68 -14.53
N ALA A 149 3.85 15.18 -13.52
CA ALA A 149 4.37 15.99 -12.42
C ALA A 149 5.34 17.08 -12.92
N ALA A 150 6.31 16.71 -13.77
CA ALA A 150 7.28 17.64 -14.34
C ALA A 150 6.62 18.70 -15.24
N ALA A 151 5.62 18.31 -16.05
CA ALA A 151 4.87 19.25 -16.87
C ALA A 151 4.08 20.25 -16.00
N TYR A 152 3.44 19.76 -14.93
CA TYR A 152 2.72 20.63 -14.00
C TYR A 152 3.65 21.61 -13.29
N GLU A 153 4.78 21.15 -12.78
CA GLU A 153 5.78 21.98 -12.11
C GLU A 153 6.34 23.06 -13.06
N LYS A 154 6.64 22.69 -14.32
CA LYS A 154 7.13 23.62 -15.32
C LYS A 154 6.12 24.72 -15.66
N VAL A 155 4.82 24.41 -15.64
CA VAL A 155 3.75 25.37 -15.97
C VAL A 155 3.38 26.23 -14.77
N THR A 156 3.33 25.65 -13.57
CA THR A 156 2.81 26.35 -12.39
C THR A 156 3.90 26.88 -11.45
N GLY A 157 5.15 26.41 -11.60
CA GLY A 157 6.25 26.70 -10.67
C GLY A 157 6.07 26.08 -9.27
N ARG A 158 5.15 25.09 -9.15
CA ARG A 158 4.86 24.42 -7.88
C ARG A 158 4.90 22.92 -8.06
N GLU A 159 5.41 22.22 -7.07
CA GLU A 159 5.30 20.77 -7.01
C GLU A 159 3.83 20.36 -6.92
N GLY A 160 3.35 19.58 -7.88
CA GLY A 160 1.95 19.13 -7.95
C GLY A 160 1.72 17.73 -7.43
N MET A 161 2.78 16.91 -7.33
CA MET A 161 2.70 15.50 -6.93
C MET A 161 4.00 15.06 -6.27
N GLY A 162 3.90 14.24 -5.24
CA GLY A 162 5.06 13.69 -4.55
C GLY A 162 5.82 12.66 -5.41
N GLY A 163 7.15 12.68 -5.35
CA GLY A 163 7.99 11.66 -6.02
C GLY A 163 7.70 10.23 -5.55
N GLY A 164 7.08 10.08 -4.37
CA GLY A 164 6.64 8.79 -3.83
C GLY A 164 5.56 8.12 -4.68
N ASP A 165 4.58 8.89 -5.19
CA ASP A 165 3.50 8.38 -6.05
C ASP A 165 4.06 7.81 -7.37
N VAL A 166 5.09 8.47 -7.94
CA VAL A 166 5.78 8.01 -9.15
C VAL A 166 6.44 6.64 -8.91
N LYS A 167 7.12 6.47 -7.77
CA LYS A 167 7.76 5.21 -7.41
C LYS A 167 6.72 4.12 -7.10
N LEU A 168 5.63 4.48 -6.43
CA LEU A 168 4.52 3.57 -6.16
C LEU A 168 3.90 3.02 -7.43
N ILE A 169 3.59 3.88 -8.41
CA ILE A 169 2.98 3.42 -9.65
C ILE A 169 3.97 2.62 -10.52
N ALA A 170 5.27 2.94 -10.47
CA ALA A 170 6.30 2.13 -11.10
C ALA A 170 6.35 0.72 -10.47
N MET A 171 6.28 0.62 -9.15
CA MET A 171 6.16 -0.64 -8.43
C MET A 171 4.90 -1.41 -8.87
N ILE A 172 3.74 -0.78 -8.84
CA ILE A 172 2.47 -1.41 -9.24
C ILE A 172 2.55 -1.89 -10.69
N GLY A 173 3.13 -1.08 -11.58
CA GLY A 173 3.34 -1.44 -12.99
C GLY A 173 4.26 -2.65 -13.17
N ALA A 174 5.28 -2.81 -12.33
CA ALA A 174 6.13 -3.99 -12.34
C ALA A 174 5.38 -5.29 -11.93
N PHE A 175 4.35 -5.19 -11.11
CA PHE A 175 3.50 -6.34 -10.77
C PHE A 175 2.38 -6.57 -11.79
N LEU A 176 1.69 -5.53 -12.24
CA LEU A 176 0.47 -5.65 -13.05
C LEU A 176 0.68 -5.43 -14.55
N GLY A 177 1.91 -5.10 -14.95
CA GLY A 177 2.23 -4.73 -16.33
C GLY A 177 1.67 -3.35 -16.71
N TRP A 178 1.94 -2.91 -17.95
CA TRP A 178 1.57 -1.59 -18.43
C TRP A 178 0.05 -1.34 -18.46
N LYS A 179 -0.74 -2.36 -18.81
CA LYS A 179 -2.21 -2.30 -18.80
C LYS A 179 -2.76 -2.05 -17.39
N GLY A 180 -2.20 -2.77 -16.39
CA GLY A 180 -2.56 -2.60 -14.99
C GLY A 180 -2.12 -1.25 -14.44
N ALA A 181 -0.93 -0.74 -14.82
CA ALA A 181 -0.46 0.57 -14.44
C ALA A 181 -1.39 1.69 -14.93
N LEU A 182 -1.82 1.64 -16.20
CA LEU A 182 -2.78 2.60 -16.76
C LEU A 182 -4.11 2.57 -16.01
N LEU A 183 -4.69 1.38 -15.81
CA LEU A 183 -5.94 1.24 -15.05
C LEU A 183 -5.80 1.77 -13.62
N THR A 184 -4.64 1.56 -13.00
CA THR A 184 -4.36 2.07 -11.65
C THR A 184 -4.29 3.60 -11.63
N ILE A 185 -3.63 4.23 -12.58
CA ILE A 185 -3.57 5.70 -12.69
C ILE A 185 -4.97 6.28 -12.86
N PHE A 186 -5.75 5.76 -13.82
CA PHE A 186 -7.11 6.24 -14.07
C PHE A 186 -8.04 5.98 -12.87
N GLY A 187 -8.05 4.76 -12.36
CA GLY A 187 -8.87 4.39 -11.20
C GLY A 187 -8.50 5.18 -9.95
N GLY A 188 -7.20 5.32 -9.68
CA GLY A 188 -6.68 6.12 -8.57
C GLY A 188 -7.07 7.59 -8.68
N SER A 189 -7.02 8.16 -9.88
CA SER A 189 -7.46 9.54 -10.13
C SER A 189 -8.96 9.73 -9.88
N ILE A 190 -9.80 8.80 -10.35
CA ILE A 190 -11.25 8.84 -10.11
C ILE A 190 -11.55 8.70 -8.62
N LEU A 191 -10.94 7.74 -7.94
CA LEU A 191 -11.12 7.54 -6.50
C LEU A 191 -10.60 8.73 -5.70
N GLY A 192 -9.47 9.31 -6.09
CA GLY A 192 -8.88 10.50 -5.46
C GLY A 192 -9.80 11.73 -5.58
N VAL A 193 -10.36 11.98 -6.77
CA VAL A 193 -11.34 13.04 -6.97
C VAL A 193 -12.60 12.80 -6.13
N ALA A 194 -13.14 11.59 -6.13
CA ALA A 194 -14.30 11.24 -5.34
C ALA A 194 -14.04 11.45 -3.83
N GLY A 195 -12.88 10.98 -3.34
CA GLY A 195 -12.46 11.18 -1.95
C GLY A 195 -12.29 12.64 -1.60
N GLY A 196 -11.70 13.44 -2.49
CA GLY A 196 -11.55 14.89 -2.35
C GLY A 196 -12.89 15.62 -2.23
N VAL A 197 -13.85 15.29 -3.09
CA VAL A 197 -15.21 15.86 -3.03
C VAL A 197 -15.90 15.52 -1.71
N VAL A 198 -15.77 14.29 -1.23
CA VAL A 198 -16.33 13.87 0.06
C VAL A 198 -15.69 14.61 1.23
N ALA A 199 -14.36 14.78 1.21
CA ALA A 199 -13.64 15.52 2.25
C ALA A 199 -14.05 17.00 2.30
N MET A 200 -14.21 17.65 1.14
CA MET A 200 -14.69 19.03 1.06
C MET A 200 -16.11 19.20 1.59
N ARG A 201 -17.02 18.25 1.30
CA ARG A 201 -18.41 18.30 1.80
C ARG A 201 -18.51 18.16 3.32
N LYS A 202 -17.57 17.47 3.96
CA LYS A 202 -17.54 17.30 5.43
C LYS A 202 -17.00 18.52 6.17
N GLY A 203 -16.59 19.56 5.45
CA GLY A 203 -16.13 20.83 6.05
C GLY A 203 -14.84 20.70 6.86
N THR A 204 -14.17 19.58 6.77
CA THR A 204 -13.01 19.28 7.62
C THR A 204 -11.76 20.05 7.21
N GLU A 205 -11.68 20.55 5.94
CA GLU A 205 -10.50 21.33 5.51
C GLU A 205 -10.79 22.05 4.18
N GLY A 206 -10.23 23.26 4.01
CA GLY A 206 -10.41 24.04 2.79
C GLY A 206 -9.66 23.42 1.58
N LEU A 207 -9.90 23.99 0.38
CA LEU A 207 -9.32 23.60 -0.93
C LEU A 207 -7.78 23.43 -0.96
N LYS A 208 -7.07 23.72 0.12
CA LYS A 208 -5.59 23.68 0.21
C LYS A 208 -5.04 22.43 0.90
N THR A 209 -5.87 21.51 1.36
CA THR A 209 -5.38 20.33 2.09
C THR A 209 -4.91 19.28 1.10
N ALA A 210 -3.64 18.92 1.17
CA ALA A 210 -3.07 17.82 0.40
C ALA A 210 -3.75 16.50 0.84
N ILE A 211 -4.46 15.85 -0.09
CA ILE A 211 -5.10 14.55 0.14
C ILE A 211 -4.05 13.47 -0.17
N PRO A 212 -3.85 12.48 0.72
CA PRO A 212 -2.94 11.38 0.42
C PRO A 212 -3.43 10.62 -0.82
N PHE A 213 -2.60 10.56 -1.87
CA PHE A 213 -2.98 9.94 -3.14
C PHE A 213 -2.67 8.44 -3.18
N GLY A 214 -1.66 7.99 -2.43
CA GLY A 214 -1.24 6.59 -2.35
C GLY A 214 -2.35 5.60 -2.01
N PRO A 215 -3.23 5.85 -1.03
CA PRO A 215 -4.35 4.95 -0.72
C PRO A 215 -5.28 4.70 -1.90
N TYR A 216 -5.54 5.72 -2.72
CA TYR A 216 -6.38 5.61 -3.91
C TYR A 216 -5.68 4.83 -5.01
N LEU A 217 -4.37 5.02 -5.19
CA LEU A 217 -3.56 4.21 -6.10
C LEU A 217 -3.52 2.75 -5.65
N CYS A 218 -3.31 2.48 -4.37
CA CYS A 218 -3.30 1.13 -3.83
C CYS A 218 -4.66 0.42 -4.01
N ALA A 219 -5.77 1.11 -3.74
CA ALA A 219 -7.11 0.58 -3.97
C ALA A 219 -7.37 0.32 -5.47
N ALA A 220 -7.00 1.27 -6.33
CA ALA A 220 -7.14 1.12 -7.78
C ALA A 220 -6.27 -0.03 -8.32
N ALA A 221 -5.08 -0.26 -7.77
CA ALA A 221 -4.22 -1.39 -8.14
C ALA A 221 -4.90 -2.73 -7.86
N LEU A 222 -5.54 -2.88 -6.71
CA LEU A 222 -6.32 -4.09 -6.38
C LEU A 222 -7.52 -4.26 -7.33
N ILE A 223 -8.23 -3.19 -7.63
CA ILE A 223 -9.33 -3.22 -8.61
C ILE A 223 -8.81 -3.60 -9.99
N ALA A 224 -7.71 -2.99 -10.45
CA ALA A 224 -7.09 -3.28 -11.74
C ALA A 224 -6.62 -4.74 -11.84
N ARG A 225 -6.12 -5.33 -10.74
CA ARG A 225 -5.72 -6.74 -10.69
C ARG A 225 -6.89 -7.67 -10.95
N PHE A 226 -8.06 -7.42 -10.37
CA PHE A 226 -9.21 -8.32 -10.51
C PHE A 226 -10.08 -8.02 -11.73
N LEU A 227 -10.28 -6.76 -12.07
CA LEU A 227 -11.17 -6.35 -13.15
C LEU A 227 -10.45 -6.05 -14.47
N GLY A 228 -9.11 -5.90 -14.44
CA GLY A 228 -8.34 -5.49 -15.60
C GLY A 228 -8.45 -6.46 -16.78
N GLY A 229 -8.47 -7.77 -16.52
CA GLY A 229 -8.63 -8.78 -17.57
C GLY A 229 -9.99 -8.63 -18.30
N ALA A 230 -11.07 -8.50 -17.54
CA ALA A 230 -12.41 -8.31 -18.09
C ALA A 230 -12.54 -6.97 -18.83
N PHE A 231 -11.95 -5.91 -18.29
CA PHE A 231 -11.97 -4.59 -18.92
C PHE A 231 -11.27 -4.59 -20.29
N TRP A 232 -10.07 -5.18 -20.39
CA TRP A 232 -9.33 -5.21 -21.64
C TRP A 232 -9.96 -6.17 -22.68
N SER A 233 -10.59 -7.26 -22.25
CA SER A 233 -11.32 -8.15 -23.15
C SER A 233 -12.60 -7.53 -23.70
N ALA A 234 -13.17 -6.55 -23.02
CA ALA A 234 -14.35 -5.81 -23.50
C ALA A 234 -14.01 -4.68 -24.51
N LEU A 235 -12.75 -4.28 -24.56
CA LEU A 235 -12.28 -3.20 -25.45
C LEU A 235 -11.66 -3.69 -26.77
N GLY A 236 -11.43 -4.99 -26.93
CA GLY A 236 -10.82 -5.51 -28.14
C GLY A 236 -10.41 -6.92 -28.16
#